data_d2639d9791adb72ee8afe4ca0cdf97f9
#
_entry.id   d2639d9791adb72ee8afe4ca0cdf97f9
#
_cell.length_a   1.000
_cell.length_b   1.000
_cell.length_c   1.000
_cell.angle_alpha   90.00
_cell.angle_beta   90.00
_cell.angle_gamma   90.00
#
_symmetry.space_group_name_H-M   'P 1'
#
loop_
_entity.id
_entity.type
_entity.pdbx_description
1 polymer ?
#
loop_
_entity_poly.entity_id
_entity_poly.type
_entity_poly.pdbx_seq_one_letter_code
_entity_poly.pdbx_strand_id
1 'polypeptide(L)'
;MTERLRLMAVHAHPDDESSKGAATMARYVREGAEVLVVTCTGGERGSVLNPKLQGDPEIEANIDEIRRKEMDAAREILGVDQAWLGFVDSGLPEGDPLPPLPEGCFAVHPVEKAAEPLVRLMREFRPHVVTTYDENGGYPHPDHIMTHKVSVAAFDAAGDPGAYREAGTPWQPLKLYYNQGISRTRVEALHHAMVARGLESPYGEWLERWGDRKEREITTRVPCAEYYPLR
;
A
#
# COMPACT_ATOMS: atom_id res chain seq x y z
N MET A 1 28.70 -15.89 5.42
CA MET A 1 27.93 -14.92 4.60
C MET A 1 26.82 -14.40 5.49
N THR A 2 26.74 -13.10 5.73
CA THR A 2 25.61 -12.50 6.46
C THR A 2 24.35 -12.67 5.62
N GLU A 3 23.29 -13.15 6.24
CA GLU A 3 21.98 -13.30 5.58
C GLU A 3 21.51 -11.93 5.07
N ARG A 4 21.04 -11.87 3.82
CA ARG A 4 20.45 -10.64 3.26
C ARG A 4 19.15 -10.31 3.98
N LEU A 5 18.97 -9.05 4.31
CA LEU A 5 17.70 -8.57 4.84
C LEU A 5 16.62 -8.59 3.74
N ARG A 6 15.41 -8.96 4.11
CA ARG A 6 14.24 -9.03 3.22
C ARG A 6 13.12 -8.17 3.77
N LEU A 7 12.65 -7.26 2.94
CA LEU A 7 11.51 -6.37 3.21
C LEU A 7 10.34 -6.75 2.30
N MET A 8 9.17 -6.95 2.86
CA MET A 8 7.92 -7.11 2.11
C MET A 8 7.03 -5.90 2.34
N ALA A 9 6.60 -5.25 1.26
CA ALA A 9 5.65 -4.13 1.29
C ALA A 9 4.32 -4.59 0.70
N VAL A 10 3.24 -4.56 1.50
CA VAL A 10 1.91 -5.05 1.08
C VAL A 10 1.00 -3.86 0.81
N HIS A 11 0.53 -3.77 -0.43
CA HIS A 11 -0.30 -2.67 -0.95
C HIS A 11 -1.62 -3.18 -1.53
N ALA A 12 -2.63 -2.33 -1.54
CA ALA A 12 -3.95 -2.66 -2.07
C ALA A 12 -3.96 -2.65 -3.61
N HIS A 13 -3.41 -1.60 -4.22
CA HIS A 13 -3.49 -1.33 -5.64
C HIS A 13 -2.11 -1.06 -6.25
N PRO A 14 -1.93 -1.25 -7.56
CA PRO A 14 -0.78 -0.71 -8.28
C PRO A 14 -0.85 0.83 -8.24
N ASP A 15 0.20 1.50 -7.88
CA ASP A 15 0.46 2.91 -7.56
C ASP A 15 0.71 3.19 -6.06
N ASP A 16 0.20 2.37 -5.17
CA ASP A 16 0.39 2.54 -3.73
C ASP A 16 1.86 2.42 -3.31
N GLU A 17 2.63 1.54 -3.95
CA GLU A 17 4.07 1.40 -3.73
C GLU A 17 4.81 2.71 -4.02
N SER A 18 4.37 3.44 -5.05
CA SER A 18 4.95 4.73 -5.42
C SER A 18 4.58 5.84 -4.43
N SER A 19 3.35 5.81 -3.91
CA SER A 19 2.85 6.83 -2.97
C SER A 19 3.24 6.55 -1.52
N LYS A 20 3.46 5.28 -1.15
CA LYS A 20 3.63 4.81 0.24
C LYS A 20 4.89 3.97 0.41
N GLY A 21 6.05 4.59 0.37
CA GLY A 21 7.28 3.91 0.73
C GLY A 21 8.32 3.75 -0.39
N ALA A 22 8.07 4.23 -1.60
CA ALA A 22 8.98 4.12 -2.75
C ALA A 22 10.45 4.46 -2.40
N ALA A 23 10.68 5.64 -1.83
CA ALA A 23 12.03 6.08 -1.47
C ALA A 23 12.68 5.20 -0.38
N THR A 24 11.87 4.66 0.55
CA THR A 24 12.35 3.72 1.57
C THR A 24 12.75 2.39 0.93
N MET A 25 11.95 1.85 0.04
CA MET A 25 12.24 0.60 -0.68
C MET A 25 13.48 0.75 -1.56
N ALA A 26 13.57 1.82 -2.34
CA ALA A 26 14.73 2.12 -3.18
C ALA A 26 16.02 2.25 -2.36
N ARG A 27 15.95 2.87 -1.17
CA ARG A 27 17.07 2.92 -0.24
C ARG A 27 17.52 1.52 0.17
N TYR A 28 16.61 0.68 0.66
CA TYR A 28 16.97 -0.66 1.14
C TYR A 28 17.50 -1.56 0.02
N VAL A 29 16.95 -1.46 -1.19
CA VAL A 29 17.53 -2.13 -2.37
C VAL A 29 18.99 -1.70 -2.60
N ARG A 30 19.27 -0.40 -2.55
CA ARG A 30 20.65 0.13 -2.69
C ARG A 30 21.58 -0.31 -1.56
N GLU A 31 21.07 -0.52 -0.36
CA GLU A 31 21.80 -1.07 0.78
C GLU A 31 21.95 -2.60 0.72
N GLY A 32 21.45 -3.26 -0.32
CA GLY A 32 21.60 -4.69 -0.60
C GLY A 32 20.53 -5.58 0.01
N ALA A 33 19.42 -5.03 0.50
CA ALA A 33 18.26 -5.82 0.90
C ALA A 33 17.48 -6.32 -0.33
N GLU A 34 16.81 -7.46 -0.18
CA GLU A 34 15.80 -7.94 -1.12
C GLU A 34 14.45 -7.33 -0.74
N VAL A 35 13.75 -6.73 -1.71
CA VAL A 35 12.46 -6.07 -1.46
C VAL A 35 11.41 -6.65 -2.38
N LEU A 36 10.31 -7.14 -1.79
CA LEU A 36 9.14 -7.65 -2.50
C LEU A 36 7.95 -6.73 -2.25
N VAL A 37 7.39 -6.18 -3.31
CA VAL A 37 6.09 -5.51 -3.29
C VAL A 37 5.00 -6.54 -3.57
N VAL A 38 4.01 -6.62 -2.69
CA VAL A 38 2.82 -7.46 -2.86
C VAL A 38 1.63 -6.56 -3.09
N THR A 39 0.96 -6.72 -4.24
CA THR A 39 -0.22 -5.95 -4.62
C THR A 39 -1.45 -6.84 -4.55
N CYS A 40 -2.46 -6.44 -3.77
CA CYS A 40 -3.61 -7.28 -3.50
C CYS A 40 -4.56 -7.38 -4.69
N THR A 41 -4.84 -6.26 -5.38
CA THR A 41 -5.79 -6.17 -6.50
C THR A 41 -5.14 -5.58 -7.75
N GLY A 42 -5.83 -5.66 -8.89
CA GLY A 42 -5.36 -5.04 -10.13
C GLY A 42 -5.65 -3.53 -10.23
N GLY A 43 -6.45 -2.96 -9.31
CA GLY A 43 -6.86 -1.57 -9.35
C GLY A 43 -7.87 -1.26 -10.48
N GLU A 44 -8.65 -2.25 -10.89
CA GLU A 44 -9.53 -2.22 -12.07
C GLU A 44 -10.65 -1.19 -11.95
N ARG A 45 -10.99 -0.78 -10.71
CA ARG A 45 -12.03 0.21 -10.43
C ARG A 45 -11.46 1.56 -10.03
N GLY A 46 -10.15 1.75 -10.20
CA GLY A 46 -9.49 3.02 -9.93
C GLY A 46 -9.86 4.10 -10.97
N SER A 47 -9.88 5.35 -10.53
CA SER A 47 -10.17 6.49 -11.40
C SER A 47 -8.95 6.85 -12.27
N VAL A 48 -9.20 7.24 -13.51
CA VAL A 48 -8.20 7.87 -14.37
C VAL A 48 -8.04 9.32 -13.95
N LEU A 49 -6.95 9.65 -13.23
CA LEU A 49 -6.75 11.00 -12.67
C LEU A 49 -6.21 12.01 -13.69
N ASN A 50 -5.56 11.54 -14.76
CA ASN A 50 -5.06 12.44 -15.81
C ASN A 50 -6.20 12.97 -16.67
N PRO A 51 -6.49 14.29 -16.64
CA PRO A 51 -7.64 14.86 -17.41
C PRO A 51 -7.57 14.63 -18.92
N LYS A 52 -6.36 14.39 -19.45
CA LYS A 52 -6.17 14.12 -20.89
C LYS A 52 -6.56 12.70 -21.30
N LEU A 53 -6.69 11.81 -20.34
CA LEU A 53 -6.98 10.39 -20.51
C LEU A 53 -8.37 10.00 -19.99
N GLN A 54 -9.05 10.92 -19.30
CA GLN A 54 -10.39 10.70 -18.76
C GLN A 54 -11.41 10.53 -19.88
N GLY A 55 -12.26 9.50 -19.77
CA GLY A 55 -13.31 9.23 -20.74
C GLY A 55 -12.80 8.66 -22.09
N ASP A 56 -11.54 8.22 -22.14
CA ASP A 56 -11.05 7.48 -23.29
C ASP A 56 -11.48 6.00 -23.17
N PRO A 57 -12.39 5.53 -24.08
CA PRO A 57 -12.92 4.17 -23.99
C PRO A 57 -11.87 3.08 -24.16
N GLU A 58 -10.76 3.33 -24.84
CA GLU A 58 -9.69 2.37 -25.03
C GLU A 58 -8.90 2.21 -23.72
N ILE A 59 -8.69 3.30 -22.99
CA ILE A 59 -8.02 3.28 -21.67
C ILE A 59 -8.92 2.57 -20.66
N GLU A 60 -10.20 2.92 -20.60
CA GLU A 60 -11.15 2.30 -19.68
C GLU A 60 -11.29 0.79 -19.92
N ALA A 61 -11.30 0.37 -21.18
CA ALA A 61 -11.40 -1.04 -21.54
C ALA A 61 -10.14 -1.86 -21.25
N ASN A 62 -8.96 -1.22 -21.15
CA ASN A 62 -7.67 -1.87 -20.97
C ASN A 62 -6.98 -1.45 -19.66
N ILE A 63 -7.72 -0.95 -18.68
CA ILE A 63 -7.15 -0.39 -17.45
C ILE A 63 -6.24 -1.39 -16.71
N ASP A 64 -6.62 -2.67 -16.67
CA ASP A 64 -5.83 -3.74 -16.03
C ASP A 64 -4.45 -3.89 -16.67
N GLU A 65 -4.40 -3.92 -17.99
CA GLU A 65 -3.14 -4.07 -18.73
C GLU A 65 -2.27 -2.83 -18.57
N ILE A 66 -2.88 -1.65 -18.58
CA ILE A 66 -2.18 -0.37 -18.37
C ILE A 66 -1.55 -0.35 -16.99
N ARG A 67 -2.32 -0.64 -15.93
CA ARG A 67 -1.83 -0.66 -14.56
C ARG A 67 -0.75 -1.71 -14.31
N ARG A 68 -0.83 -2.86 -14.97
CA ARG A 68 0.26 -3.85 -14.93
C ARG A 68 1.55 -3.32 -15.55
N LYS A 69 1.47 -2.63 -16.68
CA LYS A 69 2.64 -2.00 -17.32
C LYS A 69 3.23 -0.87 -16.47
N GLU A 70 2.37 -0.06 -15.84
CA GLU A 70 2.80 0.99 -14.91
C GLU A 70 3.51 0.39 -13.69
N MET A 71 2.97 -0.69 -13.10
CA MET A 71 3.61 -1.40 -12.00
C MET A 71 4.93 -2.04 -12.40
N ASP A 72 5.03 -2.61 -13.61
CA ASP A 72 6.28 -3.16 -14.13
C ASP A 72 7.36 -2.07 -14.28
N ALA A 73 6.99 -0.90 -14.78
CA ALA A 73 7.90 0.24 -14.85
C ALA A 73 8.33 0.73 -13.45
N ALA A 74 7.38 0.83 -12.51
CA ALA A 74 7.67 1.25 -11.14
C ALA A 74 8.64 0.27 -10.45
N ARG A 75 8.41 -1.05 -10.55
CA ARG A 75 9.30 -2.05 -9.95
C ARG A 75 10.72 -2.01 -10.54
N GLU A 76 10.85 -1.76 -11.84
CA GLU A 76 12.18 -1.61 -12.49
C GLU A 76 12.93 -0.39 -11.97
N ILE A 77 12.25 0.76 -11.85
CA ILE A 77 12.84 2.00 -11.32
C ILE A 77 13.28 1.82 -9.87
N LEU A 78 12.44 1.18 -9.05
CA LEU A 78 12.72 0.95 -7.63
C LEU A 78 13.72 -0.18 -7.40
N GLY A 79 13.87 -1.10 -8.36
CA GLY A 79 14.72 -2.29 -8.25
C GLY A 79 14.14 -3.35 -7.32
N VAL A 80 12.82 -3.44 -7.23
CA VAL A 80 12.10 -4.38 -6.35
C VAL A 80 11.51 -5.56 -7.13
N ASP A 81 11.28 -6.68 -6.44
CA ASP A 81 10.43 -7.75 -6.95
C ASP A 81 8.95 -7.43 -6.70
N GLN A 82 8.06 -8.07 -7.46
CA GLN A 82 6.62 -7.83 -7.35
C GLN A 82 5.83 -9.14 -7.44
N ALA A 83 4.76 -9.25 -6.61
CA ALA A 83 3.80 -10.34 -6.62
C ALA A 83 2.36 -9.83 -6.53
N TRP A 84 1.44 -10.48 -7.26
CA TRP A 84 0.02 -10.17 -7.23
C TRP A 84 -0.73 -11.23 -6.42
N LEU A 85 -1.66 -10.80 -5.53
CA LEU A 85 -2.57 -11.74 -4.84
C LEU A 85 -3.76 -12.13 -5.71
N GLY A 86 -4.09 -11.33 -6.73
CA GLY A 86 -5.11 -11.65 -7.73
C GLY A 86 -6.55 -11.42 -7.28
N PHE A 87 -6.78 -10.61 -6.25
CA PHE A 87 -8.14 -10.19 -5.88
C PHE A 87 -8.65 -9.09 -6.81
N VAL A 88 -9.97 -8.97 -6.85
CA VAL A 88 -10.66 -7.92 -7.62
C VAL A 88 -10.81 -6.68 -6.76
N ASP A 89 -10.49 -5.52 -7.31
CA ASP A 89 -10.65 -4.20 -6.69
C ASP A 89 -12.08 -3.96 -6.23
N SER A 90 -12.24 -3.42 -5.03
CA SER A 90 -13.57 -3.09 -4.46
C SER A 90 -14.12 -1.76 -4.93
N GLY A 91 -13.25 -0.89 -5.45
CA GLY A 91 -13.56 0.51 -5.71
C GLY A 91 -13.73 1.32 -4.42
N LEU A 92 -13.85 2.62 -4.59
CA LEU A 92 -14.20 3.54 -3.50
C LEU A 92 -15.67 3.91 -3.63
N PRO A 93 -16.57 3.40 -2.76
CA PRO A 93 -17.98 3.71 -2.85
C PRO A 93 -18.24 5.18 -2.50
N GLU A 94 -19.10 5.83 -3.30
CA GLU A 94 -19.51 7.22 -3.10
C GLU A 94 -21.03 7.28 -2.91
N GLY A 95 -21.52 8.26 -2.15
CA GLY A 95 -22.94 8.51 -1.90
C GLY A 95 -23.32 8.48 -0.42
N ASP A 96 -24.57 8.87 -0.16
CA ASP A 96 -25.18 8.81 1.17
C ASP A 96 -26.65 8.33 1.01
N PRO A 97 -26.99 7.12 1.46
CA PRO A 97 -26.08 6.12 2.06
C PRO A 97 -25.09 5.53 1.03
N LEU A 98 -23.95 5.02 1.53
CA LEU A 98 -23.00 4.34 0.68
C LEU A 98 -23.61 3.09 0.02
N PRO A 99 -23.39 2.86 -1.28
CA PRO A 99 -23.84 1.64 -1.93
C PRO A 99 -23.11 0.40 -1.40
N PRO A 100 -23.69 -0.82 -1.54
CA PRO A 100 -23.00 -2.06 -1.20
C PRO A 100 -21.77 -2.23 -2.10
N LEU A 101 -20.73 -2.86 -1.55
CA LEU A 101 -19.55 -3.25 -2.33
C LEU A 101 -19.90 -4.30 -3.37
N PRO A 102 -19.19 -4.33 -4.51
CA PRO A 102 -19.38 -5.34 -5.54
C PRO A 102 -19.18 -6.76 -5.01
N GLU A 103 -19.98 -7.70 -5.48
CA GLU A 103 -19.83 -9.10 -5.14
C GLU A 103 -18.46 -9.64 -5.61
N GLY A 104 -17.81 -10.45 -4.75
CA GLY A 104 -16.51 -11.06 -5.06
C GLY A 104 -15.32 -10.11 -5.06
N CYS A 105 -15.50 -8.83 -4.72
CA CYS A 105 -14.36 -7.91 -4.59
C CYS A 105 -13.54 -8.20 -3.32
N PHE A 106 -12.33 -7.67 -3.25
CA PHE A 106 -11.36 -7.98 -2.19
C PHE A 106 -11.91 -7.73 -0.78
N ALA A 107 -12.53 -6.59 -0.55
CA ALA A 107 -12.98 -6.19 0.78
C ALA A 107 -14.14 -7.04 1.35
N VAL A 108 -14.83 -7.86 0.54
CA VAL A 108 -15.92 -8.73 1.02
C VAL A 108 -15.48 -10.17 1.32
N HIS A 109 -14.22 -10.51 1.04
CA HIS A 109 -13.70 -11.84 1.36
C HIS A 109 -13.54 -12.03 2.89
N PRO A 110 -13.76 -13.26 3.42
CA PRO A 110 -13.32 -13.58 4.77
C PRO A 110 -11.80 -13.37 4.90
N VAL A 111 -11.38 -12.68 5.97
CA VAL A 111 -9.98 -12.31 6.19
C VAL A 111 -9.06 -13.53 6.16
N GLU A 112 -9.48 -14.63 6.79
CA GLU A 112 -8.70 -15.86 6.87
C GLU A 112 -8.47 -16.48 5.48
N LYS A 113 -9.44 -16.39 4.58
CA LYS A 113 -9.29 -16.86 3.20
C LYS A 113 -8.41 -15.93 2.37
N ALA A 114 -8.58 -14.63 2.54
CA ALA A 114 -7.79 -13.64 1.82
C ALA A 114 -6.33 -13.57 2.32
N ALA A 115 -6.06 -13.99 3.56
CA ALA A 115 -4.71 -14.04 4.11
C ALA A 115 -3.87 -15.24 3.59
N GLU A 116 -4.50 -16.33 3.15
CA GLU A 116 -3.77 -17.54 2.74
C GLU A 116 -2.69 -17.28 1.66
N PRO A 117 -2.97 -16.63 0.52
CA PRO A 117 -1.94 -16.36 -0.48
C PRO A 117 -0.81 -15.47 0.06
N LEU A 118 -1.10 -14.54 0.97
CA LEU A 118 -0.07 -13.71 1.60
C LEU A 118 0.77 -14.51 2.59
N VAL A 119 0.18 -15.43 3.37
CA VAL A 119 0.93 -16.37 4.23
C VAL A 119 1.90 -17.21 3.40
N ARG A 120 1.46 -17.71 2.26
CA ARG A 120 2.29 -18.48 1.33
C ARG A 120 3.49 -17.66 0.86
N LEU A 121 3.26 -16.43 0.40
CA LEU A 121 4.34 -15.52 0.00
C LEU A 121 5.28 -15.17 1.16
N MET A 122 4.76 -14.94 2.38
CA MET A 122 5.61 -14.70 3.56
C MET A 122 6.50 -15.90 3.88
N ARG A 123 5.97 -17.12 3.77
CA ARG A 123 6.75 -18.34 4.01
C ARG A 123 7.78 -18.63 2.92
N GLU A 124 7.48 -18.26 1.68
CA GLU A 124 8.37 -18.43 0.53
C GLU A 124 9.47 -17.37 0.52
N PHE A 125 9.12 -16.09 0.56
CA PHE A 125 10.04 -14.97 0.52
C PHE A 125 10.81 -14.78 1.83
N ARG A 126 10.21 -15.18 2.97
CA ARG A 126 10.79 -15.14 4.31
C ARG A 126 11.22 -13.72 4.73
N PRO A 127 10.32 -12.72 4.71
CA PRO A 127 10.66 -11.35 5.05
C PRO A 127 11.05 -11.23 6.53
N HIS A 128 12.03 -10.36 6.82
CA HIS A 128 12.34 -9.95 8.19
C HIS A 128 11.43 -8.82 8.65
N VAL A 129 11.04 -7.95 7.72
CA VAL A 129 10.18 -6.79 7.97
C VAL A 129 9.04 -6.79 6.96
N VAL A 130 7.84 -6.51 7.45
CA VAL A 130 6.64 -6.30 6.63
C VAL A 130 6.14 -4.87 6.83
N THR A 131 5.77 -4.18 5.77
CA THR A 131 5.12 -2.88 5.82
C THR A 131 3.74 -2.95 5.18
N THR A 132 2.75 -2.25 5.73
CA THR A 132 1.38 -2.19 5.24
C THR A 132 0.68 -0.91 5.70
N TYR A 133 -0.62 -0.80 5.51
CA TYR A 133 -1.45 0.29 6.05
C TYR A 133 -1.72 0.10 7.54
N ASP A 134 -2.13 1.19 8.19
CA ASP A 134 -2.75 1.12 9.50
C ASP A 134 -4.21 0.60 9.42
N GLU A 135 -4.87 0.46 10.56
CA GLU A 135 -6.25 -0.04 10.68
C GLU A 135 -7.29 0.85 9.98
N ASN A 136 -6.93 2.09 9.65
CA ASN A 136 -7.78 3.04 8.92
C ASN A 136 -7.45 3.07 7.41
N GLY A 137 -6.46 2.28 6.96
CA GLY A 137 -6.02 2.22 5.56
C GLY A 137 -5.25 3.47 5.08
N GLY A 138 -4.82 4.35 6.00
CA GLY A 138 -4.29 5.67 5.67
C GLY A 138 -5.39 6.67 5.24
N TYR A 139 -6.38 6.22 4.49
CA TYR A 139 -7.71 6.79 4.27
C TYR A 139 -8.72 5.64 4.09
N PRO A 140 -10.04 5.87 4.29
CA PRO A 140 -11.00 4.77 4.48
C PRO A 140 -11.42 4.08 3.15
N HIS A 141 -10.44 3.66 2.34
CA HIS A 141 -10.69 2.80 1.20
C HIS A 141 -10.94 1.37 1.69
N PRO A 142 -12.00 0.67 1.21
CA PRO A 142 -12.31 -0.70 1.64
C PRO A 142 -11.13 -1.65 1.49
N ASP A 143 -10.40 -1.60 0.37
CA ASP A 143 -9.26 -2.47 0.10
C ASP A 143 -8.03 -2.14 0.94
N HIS A 144 -7.80 -0.86 1.31
CA HIS A 144 -6.71 -0.50 2.21
C HIS A 144 -6.94 -1.06 3.62
N ILE A 145 -8.19 -0.95 4.11
CA ILE A 145 -8.59 -1.52 5.40
C ILE A 145 -8.50 -3.05 5.36
N MET A 146 -8.90 -3.66 4.24
CA MET A 146 -8.80 -5.11 4.08
C MET A 146 -7.34 -5.56 3.96
N THR A 147 -6.48 -4.83 3.26
CA THR A 147 -5.04 -5.09 3.18
C THR A 147 -4.39 -5.06 4.56
N HIS A 148 -4.74 -4.08 5.41
CA HIS A 148 -4.31 -4.08 6.80
C HIS A 148 -4.71 -5.38 7.53
N LYS A 149 -6.00 -5.74 7.49
CA LYS A 149 -6.52 -6.93 8.18
C LYS A 149 -5.83 -8.21 7.71
N VAL A 150 -5.70 -8.36 6.40
CA VAL A 150 -5.04 -9.52 5.76
C VAL A 150 -3.55 -9.57 6.11
N SER A 151 -2.87 -8.42 6.13
CA SER A 151 -1.45 -8.34 6.47
C SER A 151 -1.18 -8.70 7.93
N VAL A 152 -2.01 -8.23 8.86
CA VAL A 152 -1.91 -8.59 10.28
C VAL A 152 -2.18 -10.08 10.48
N ALA A 153 -3.27 -10.59 9.92
CA ALA A 153 -3.62 -12.01 10.01
C ALA A 153 -2.52 -12.92 9.42
N ALA A 154 -1.95 -12.52 8.26
CA ALA A 154 -0.86 -13.27 7.64
C ALA A 154 0.44 -13.20 8.45
N PHE A 155 0.78 -12.03 9.01
CA PHE A 155 1.95 -11.86 9.87
C PHE A 155 1.88 -12.75 11.11
N ASP A 156 0.72 -12.80 11.77
CA ASP A 156 0.51 -13.62 12.97
C ASP A 156 0.52 -15.12 12.66
N ALA A 157 -0.03 -15.51 11.50
CA ALA A 157 -0.16 -16.93 11.13
C ALA A 157 1.07 -17.51 10.41
N ALA A 158 1.93 -16.68 9.81
CA ALA A 158 3.05 -17.17 8.98
C ALA A 158 4.04 -18.02 9.76
N GLY A 159 4.25 -17.74 11.06
CA GLY A 159 5.11 -18.52 11.95
C GLY A 159 4.45 -19.74 12.57
N ASP A 160 3.12 -19.85 12.54
CA ASP A 160 2.40 -20.94 13.17
C ASP A 160 2.35 -22.19 12.26
N PRO A 161 2.96 -23.33 12.67
CA PRO A 161 2.89 -24.57 11.91
C PRO A 161 1.49 -25.22 11.88
N GLY A 162 0.60 -24.81 12.76
CA GLY A 162 -0.80 -25.26 12.83
C GLY A 162 -1.72 -24.54 11.86
N ALA A 163 -1.37 -23.29 11.47
CA ALA A 163 -2.12 -22.46 10.54
C ALA A 163 -1.68 -22.67 9.09
N TYR A 164 -2.61 -22.66 8.14
CA TYR A 164 -2.35 -22.73 6.69
C TYR A 164 -1.29 -23.78 6.32
N ARG A 165 -1.49 -25.04 6.74
CA ARG A 165 -0.48 -26.11 6.63
C ARG A 165 0.04 -26.34 5.22
N GLU A 166 -0.78 -26.09 4.20
CA GLU A 166 -0.43 -26.23 2.78
C GLU A 166 0.30 -25.01 2.20
N ALA A 167 0.52 -23.95 2.99
CA ALA A 167 1.16 -22.73 2.55
C ALA A 167 2.69 -22.74 2.66
N GLY A 168 3.31 -23.89 2.91
CA GLY A 168 4.77 -24.05 2.99
C GLY A 168 5.33 -24.02 4.41
N THR A 169 6.66 -23.99 4.52
CA THR A 169 7.37 -24.06 5.81
C THR A 169 7.17 -22.77 6.61
N PRO A 170 6.76 -22.85 7.88
CA PRO A 170 6.55 -21.66 8.73
C PRO A 170 7.75 -20.72 8.77
N TRP A 171 7.45 -19.45 8.71
CA TRP A 171 8.42 -18.37 8.86
C TRP A 171 7.78 -17.21 9.63
N GLN A 172 8.38 -16.79 10.74
CA GLN A 172 7.90 -15.64 11.52
C GLN A 172 8.67 -14.38 11.10
N PRO A 173 8.03 -13.39 10.42
CA PRO A 173 8.62 -12.08 10.24
C PRO A 173 8.87 -11.40 11.61
N LEU A 174 9.94 -10.59 11.69
CA LEU A 174 10.37 -10.02 12.97
C LEU A 174 9.60 -8.76 13.35
N LYS A 175 9.17 -7.97 12.33
CA LYS A 175 8.55 -6.66 12.53
C LYS A 175 7.47 -6.39 11.50
N LEU A 176 6.35 -5.84 11.97
CA LEU A 176 5.28 -5.28 11.14
C LEU A 176 5.23 -3.76 11.39
N TYR A 177 5.33 -2.98 10.33
CA TYR A 177 5.21 -1.52 10.38
C TYR A 177 4.02 -1.03 9.57
N TYR A 178 3.37 0.01 10.06
CA TYR A 178 2.35 0.73 9.32
C TYR A 178 2.95 1.98 8.68
N ASN A 179 2.73 2.13 7.37
CA ASN A 179 3.15 3.32 6.66
C ASN A 179 2.38 4.54 7.18
N GLN A 180 3.11 5.56 7.60
CA GLN A 180 2.48 6.84 7.93
C GLN A 180 2.09 7.54 6.63
N GLY A 181 0.80 7.79 6.49
CA GLY A 181 0.25 8.52 5.35
C GLY A 181 0.43 10.05 5.51
N ILE A 182 -0.69 10.77 5.50
CA ILE A 182 -0.71 12.22 5.65
C ILE A 182 -0.58 12.57 7.13
N SER A 183 0.42 13.39 7.50
CA SER A 183 0.54 13.94 8.84
C SER A 183 0.06 15.40 8.87
N ARG A 184 -0.58 15.81 9.96
CA ARG A 184 -1.02 17.20 10.17
C ARG A 184 0.15 18.17 10.02
N THR A 185 1.26 17.90 10.70
CA THR A 185 2.48 18.73 10.65
C THR A 185 2.96 18.97 9.22
N ARG A 186 2.93 17.92 8.37
CA ARG A 186 3.32 18.05 6.95
C ARG A 186 2.33 18.89 6.17
N VAL A 187 1.04 18.69 6.38
CA VAL A 187 -0.01 19.44 5.68
C VAL A 187 0.00 20.90 6.12
N GLU A 188 0.18 21.20 7.40
CA GLU A 188 0.35 22.57 7.91
C GLU A 188 1.55 23.26 7.25
N ALA A 189 2.68 22.59 7.16
CA ALA A 189 3.86 23.14 6.50
C ALA A 189 3.62 23.44 5.00
N LEU A 190 2.93 22.54 4.28
CA LEU A 190 2.54 22.76 2.89
C LEU A 190 1.56 23.92 2.76
N HIS A 191 0.52 23.95 3.59
CA HIS A 191 -0.46 25.03 3.62
C HIS A 191 0.22 26.40 3.80
N HIS A 192 1.02 26.55 4.84
CA HIS A 192 1.73 27.78 5.10
C HIS A 192 2.70 28.18 3.99
N ALA A 193 3.39 27.21 3.39
CA ALA A 193 4.31 27.48 2.28
C ALA A 193 3.59 27.93 1.01
N MET A 194 2.38 27.42 0.73
CA MET A 194 1.54 27.86 -0.39
C MET A 194 1.00 29.28 -0.15
N VAL A 195 0.40 29.52 1.03
CA VAL A 195 -0.15 30.84 1.42
C VAL A 195 0.95 31.91 1.37
N ALA A 196 2.14 31.62 1.90
CA ALA A 196 3.28 32.56 1.86
C ALA A 196 3.74 32.93 0.45
N ARG A 197 3.41 32.09 -0.54
CA ARG A 197 3.67 32.33 -1.97
C ARG A 197 2.49 32.94 -2.72
N GLY A 198 1.41 33.29 -2.03
CA GLY A 198 0.16 33.79 -2.63
C GLY A 198 -0.60 32.75 -3.46
N LEU A 199 -0.35 31.46 -3.20
CA LEU A 199 -1.06 30.35 -3.83
C LEU A 199 -2.29 29.97 -3.01
N GLU A 200 -3.39 29.63 -3.70
CA GLU A 200 -4.54 29.02 -3.05
C GLU A 200 -4.17 27.63 -2.51
N SER A 201 -4.51 27.37 -1.26
CA SER A 201 -4.17 26.10 -0.61
C SER A 201 -5.44 25.25 -0.41
N PRO A 202 -5.48 24.03 -0.94
CA PRO A 202 -6.60 23.10 -0.73
C PRO A 202 -6.62 22.51 0.68
N TYR A 203 -5.62 22.81 1.49
CA TYR A 203 -5.45 22.18 2.80
C TYR A 203 -6.12 22.91 3.95
N GLY A 204 -6.62 24.16 3.75
CA GLY A 204 -7.25 24.93 4.82
C GLY A 204 -8.43 24.21 5.46
N GLU A 205 -9.44 23.87 4.68
CA GLU A 205 -10.61 23.13 5.15
C GLU A 205 -10.27 21.73 5.71
N TRP A 206 -9.24 21.09 5.17
CA TRP A 206 -8.80 19.79 5.66
C TRP A 206 -8.20 19.91 7.07
N LEU A 207 -7.41 20.96 7.33
CA LEU A 207 -6.83 21.25 8.65
C LEU A 207 -7.92 21.61 9.67
N GLU A 208 -8.93 22.38 9.27
CA GLU A 208 -10.08 22.68 10.11
C GLU A 208 -10.85 21.42 10.51
N ARG A 209 -11.12 20.53 9.53
CA ARG A 209 -11.78 19.24 9.79
C ARG A 209 -10.95 18.27 10.62
N TRP A 210 -9.62 18.39 10.60
CA TRP A 210 -8.75 17.58 11.45
C TRP A 210 -9.01 17.85 12.93
N GLY A 211 -9.20 19.13 13.33
CA GLY A 211 -9.45 19.54 14.70
C GLY A 211 -8.36 19.08 15.67
N ASP A 212 -8.76 18.59 16.84
CA ASP A 212 -7.86 18.16 17.92
C ASP A 212 -7.51 16.64 17.85
N ARG A 213 -7.70 15.99 16.71
CA ARG A 213 -7.35 14.58 16.57
C ARG A 213 -5.86 14.39 16.81
N LYS A 214 -5.53 13.47 17.71
CA LYS A 214 -4.13 13.10 17.95
C LYS A 214 -3.56 12.38 16.76
N GLU A 215 -2.37 12.78 16.35
CA GLU A 215 -1.60 12.01 15.38
C GLU A 215 -1.09 10.71 16.01
N ARG A 216 -0.92 9.69 15.17
CA ARG A 216 -0.26 8.46 15.57
C ARG A 216 1.20 8.76 15.91
N GLU A 217 1.71 8.17 16.96
CA GLU A 217 3.13 8.23 17.29
C GLU A 217 3.98 7.60 16.18
N ILE A 218 4.98 8.34 15.75
CA ILE A 218 5.96 7.85 14.76
C ILE A 218 7.07 7.13 15.49
N THR A 219 7.03 5.80 15.47
CA THR A 219 8.01 4.94 16.15
C THR A 219 9.31 4.78 15.37
N THR A 220 9.26 4.93 14.04
CA THR A 220 10.41 4.71 13.17
C THR A 220 10.46 5.73 12.05
N ARG A 221 11.63 6.31 11.82
CA ARG A 221 11.90 7.24 10.72
C ARG A 221 13.05 6.69 9.88
N VAL A 222 12.80 6.55 8.58
CA VAL A 222 13.82 6.11 7.61
C VAL A 222 14.29 7.33 6.81
N PRO A 223 15.55 7.78 6.95
CA PRO A 223 16.09 8.85 6.12
C PRO A 223 16.21 8.35 4.68
N CYS A 224 15.38 8.85 3.76
CA CYS A 224 15.34 8.41 2.37
C CYS A 224 15.15 9.55 1.37
N ALA A 225 15.44 10.80 1.78
CA ALA A 225 15.20 11.99 0.95
C ALA A 225 15.96 11.96 -0.39
N GLU A 226 17.16 11.40 -0.42
CA GLU A 226 17.97 11.27 -1.63
C GLU A 226 17.38 10.33 -2.69
N TYR A 227 16.45 9.45 -2.29
CA TYR A 227 15.77 8.51 -3.18
C TYR A 227 14.42 9.01 -3.70
N TYR A 228 13.95 10.18 -3.28
CA TYR A 228 12.70 10.76 -3.79
C TYR A 228 12.64 10.94 -5.31
N PRO A 229 13.76 11.24 -6.03
CA PRO A 229 13.72 11.32 -7.48
C PRO A 229 13.36 10.02 -8.21
N LEU A 230 13.40 8.88 -7.52
CA LEU A 230 13.00 7.57 -8.07
C LEU A 230 11.50 7.26 -7.92
N ARG A 231 10.78 8.15 -7.23
CA ARG A 231 9.35 8.01 -6.99
C ARG A 231 8.51 8.42 -8.19
#